data_9dc71235d3d4fb9cf2bea3704824a1b1
#
_entry.id   9dc71235d3d4fb9cf2bea3704824a1b1
#
_cell.length_a   1.000
_cell.length_b   1.000
_cell.length_c   1.000
_cell.angle_alpha   90.00
_cell.angle_beta   90.00
_cell.angle_gamma   90.00
#
_symmetry.space_group_name_H-M   'P 1'
#
loop_
_entity.id
_entity.type
_entity.pdbx_description
1 polymer ?
#
loop_
_entity_poly.entity_id
_entity_poly.type
_entity_poly.pdbx_seq_one_letter_code
_entity_poly.pdbx_strand_id
1 'polypeptide(L)'
;MKTISLSSNYNYVSGYGIILEALLTKLPFNIIPRSYGSISPQFLSYFDNIVPFGSDIPDLTLMNISSDVDILNPLLHVSFDKRRVLYTMWETSRVNDLIIEILNKFKYVIVPNHYNKENFIKQGLKCPIEVIPLFCDTNIYTYRSHEFRDRFVFGISNEDPRKNLDKLTMCFLKAFKNVKNVELHVKTCSGLSNRFFDSRIVYNSNKVSKEHLRDWYCNLDVYVSGATCEGWGMMQQESMCCGRPLIFTNYGGLTEYCNNTNGFEVKFKEVYSTKQWGGYAGKWSEFDEDDLINKMVYCYNNRNEVKEKGFIASKDASLFTEERFINNIVNILNLYI
;
A
#
# COMPACT_ATOMS: atom_id res chain seq x y z
N MET A 1 -21.13 22.47 -12.39
CA MET A 1 -20.21 21.35 -12.01
C MET A 1 -21.11 20.20 -11.61
N LYS A 2 -20.84 18.97 -12.09
CA LYS A 2 -21.64 17.79 -11.65
C LYS A 2 -21.35 17.48 -10.20
N THR A 3 -22.34 16.94 -9.49
CA THR A 3 -22.24 16.59 -8.06
C THR A 3 -22.16 15.08 -7.89
N ILE A 4 -21.25 14.63 -7.03
CA ILE A 4 -21.14 13.23 -6.59
C ILE A 4 -21.07 13.16 -5.07
N SER A 5 -21.45 12.04 -4.50
CA SER A 5 -21.08 11.75 -3.11
C SER A 5 -19.80 10.93 -3.04
N LEU A 6 -19.00 11.17 -2.02
CA LEU A 6 -17.82 10.37 -1.68
C LEU A 6 -18.04 9.70 -0.34
N SER A 7 -18.35 8.41 -0.39
CA SER A 7 -18.62 7.59 0.80
C SER A 7 -17.33 6.91 1.28
N SER A 8 -16.92 7.13 2.53
CA SER A 8 -15.73 6.54 3.10
C SER A 8 -15.76 6.52 4.63
N ASN A 9 -14.80 5.83 5.23
CA ASN A 9 -14.43 6.04 6.63
C ASN A 9 -13.41 7.19 6.70
N TYR A 10 -13.83 8.33 7.21
CA TYR A 10 -13.01 9.55 7.29
C TYR A 10 -12.06 9.58 8.49
N ASN A 11 -11.82 8.43 9.13
CA ASN A 11 -10.84 8.28 10.21
C ASN A 11 -9.55 7.56 9.75
N TYR A 12 -9.33 7.46 8.45
CA TYR A 12 -8.10 6.85 7.93
C TYR A 12 -6.88 7.76 8.17
N VAL A 13 -5.87 7.21 8.84
CA VAL A 13 -4.57 7.85 9.07
C VAL A 13 -3.43 7.18 8.28
N SER A 14 -3.78 6.26 7.40
CA SER A 14 -2.88 5.41 6.61
C SER A 14 -2.97 5.72 5.10
N GLY A 15 -2.53 4.79 4.27
CA GLY A 15 -2.62 4.90 2.81
C GLY A 15 -4.02 5.24 2.27
N TYR A 16 -5.08 4.71 2.89
CA TYR A 16 -6.46 5.09 2.55
C TYR A 16 -6.76 6.57 2.81
N GLY A 17 -6.16 7.18 3.85
CA GLY A 17 -6.28 8.62 4.11
C GLY A 17 -5.68 9.47 3.00
N ILE A 18 -4.56 9.06 2.44
CA ILE A 18 -3.91 9.74 1.30
C ILE A 18 -4.80 9.66 0.05
N ILE A 19 -5.39 8.48 -0.23
CA ILE A 19 -6.32 8.31 -1.34
C ILE A 19 -7.55 9.20 -1.16
N LEU A 20 -8.12 9.20 0.05
CA LEU A 20 -9.29 10.00 0.38
C LEU A 20 -9.04 11.49 0.21
N GLU A 21 -7.90 11.99 0.68
CA GLU A 21 -7.48 13.38 0.51
C GLU A 21 -7.36 13.76 -0.97
N ALA A 22 -6.73 12.92 -1.79
CA ALA A 22 -6.61 13.15 -3.23
C ALA A 22 -7.99 13.18 -3.90
N LEU A 23 -8.89 12.25 -3.58
CA LEU A 23 -10.26 12.24 -4.12
C LEU A 23 -11.05 13.48 -3.72
N LEU A 24 -10.95 13.94 -2.47
CA LEU A 24 -11.64 15.15 -1.98
C LEU A 24 -11.15 16.43 -2.66
N THR A 25 -9.83 16.52 -2.88
CA THR A 25 -9.19 17.80 -3.28
C THR A 25 -8.96 17.94 -4.79
N LYS A 26 -8.90 16.83 -5.52
CA LYS A 26 -8.50 16.82 -6.93
C LYS A 26 -9.59 16.39 -7.91
N LEU A 27 -10.66 15.74 -7.46
CA LEU A 27 -11.74 15.40 -8.37
C LEU A 27 -12.47 16.67 -8.85
N PRO A 28 -12.75 16.80 -10.18
CA PRO A 28 -13.38 17.98 -10.76
C PRO A 28 -14.92 17.95 -10.62
N PHE A 29 -15.40 17.56 -9.45
CA PHE A 29 -16.81 17.45 -9.11
C PHE A 29 -17.13 18.28 -7.87
N ASN A 30 -18.41 18.63 -7.68
CA ASN A 30 -18.89 19.07 -6.39
C ASN A 30 -19.05 17.82 -5.49
N ILE A 31 -18.23 17.70 -4.46
CA ILE A 31 -18.16 16.48 -3.64
C ILE A 31 -18.97 16.69 -2.36
N ILE A 32 -19.88 15.75 -2.10
CA ILE A 32 -20.64 15.66 -0.86
C ILE A 32 -20.08 14.47 -0.08
N PRO A 33 -19.34 14.71 1.02
CA PRO A 33 -18.76 13.63 1.83
C PRO A 33 -19.83 12.88 2.60
N ARG A 34 -19.68 11.56 2.69
CA ARG A 34 -20.52 10.67 3.51
C ARG A 34 -19.63 9.75 4.32
N SER A 35 -19.75 9.79 5.65
CA SER A 35 -18.98 8.90 6.52
C SER A 35 -19.83 7.72 6.98
N TYR A 36 -19.30 6.51 6.88
CA TYR A 36 -19.84 5.33 7.54
C TYR A 36 -19.06 4.95 8.82
N GLY A 37 -18.22 5.85 9.33
CA GLY A 37 -17.44 5.70 10.56
C GLY A 37 -17.20 7.04 11.25
N SER A 38 -16.29 7.08 12.20
CA SER A 38 -15.83 8.31 12.83
C SER A 38 -15.10 9.21 11.84
N ILE A 39 -15.07 10.50 12.14
CA ILE A 39 -14.42 11.52 11.30
C ILE A 39 -13.22 12.08 12.05
N SER A 40 -12.05 11.99 11.44
CA SER A 40 -10.81 12.57 11.97
C SER A 40 -10.82 14.10 11.82
N PRO A 41 -10.21 14.86 12.75
CA PRO A 41 -10.21 16.33 12.72
C PRO A 41 -9.78 16.95 11.40
N GLN A 42 -8.85 16.33 10.70
CA GLN A 42 -8.35 16.80 9.40
C GLN A 42 -9.40 16.82 8.28
N PHE A 43 -10.50 16.07 8.44
CA PHE A 43 -11.60 15.99 7.45
C PHE A 43 -12.85 16.75 7.87
N LEU A 44 -12.94 17.29 9.09
CA LEU A 44 -14.15 17.94 9.61
C LEU A 44 -14.64 19.08 8.72
N SER A 45 -13.73 19.88 8.16
CA SER A 45 -14.08 21.01 7.28
C SER A 45 -14.78 20.63 5.98
N TYR A 46 -14.78 19.35 5.60
CA TYR A 46 -15.52 18.88 4.42
C TYR A 46 -16.98 18.54 4.69
N PHE A 47 -17.41 18.51 5.97
CA PHE A 47 -18.75 18.04 6.39
C PHE A 47 -19.75 19.17 6.68
N ASP A 48 -19.58 20.36 6.11
CA ASP A 48 -20.53 21.48 6.30
C ASP A 48 -21.90 21.21 5.67
N ASN A 49 -21.99 20.27 4.70
CA ASN A 49 -23.23 19.84 4.07
C ASN A 49 -23.40 18.32 4.12
N ILE A 50 -24.21 17.83 5.04
CA ILE A 50 -24.50 16.40 5.18
C ILE A 50 -25.71 16.03 4.31
N VAL A 51 -25.52 15.06 3.40
CA VAL A 51 -26.62 14.49 2.61
C VAL A 51 -26.93 13.07 3.11
N PRO A 52 -28.19 12.71 3.33
CA PRO A 52 -28.57 11.37 3.78
C PRO A 52 -28.13 10.27 2.79
N PHE A 53 -27.80 9.10 3.30
CA PHE A 53 -27.66 7.90 2.47
C PHE A 53 -28.99 7.62 1.74
N GLY A 54 -28.93 7.27 0.45
CA GLY A 54 -30.11 6.96 -0.35
C GLY A 54 -30.62 8.10 -1.24
N SER A 55 -29.91 9.24 -1.34
CA SER A 55 -30.19 10.24 -2.38
C SER A 55 -29.79 9.73 -3.76
N ASP A 56 -30.45 10.21 -4.83
CA ASP A 56 -30.17 9.86 -6.24
C ASP A 56 -28.82 10.39 -6.75
N ILE A 57 -27.95 10.89 -5.88
CA ILE A 57 -26.64 11.42 -6.24
C ILE A 57 -25.69 10.24 -6.52
N PRO A 58 -25.00 10.22 -7.67
CA PRO A 58 -23.97 9.22 -7.97
C PRO A 58 -22.93 9.15 -6.84
N ASP A 59 -22.50 7.94 -6.48
CA ASP A 59 -21.62 7.72 -5.34
C ASP A 59 -20.33 7.02 -5.76
N LEU A 60 -19.19 7.59 -5.33
CA LEU A 60 -17.91 6.90 -5.25
C LEU A 60 -17.68 6.45 -3.82
N THR A 61 -17.60 5.15 -3.61
CA THR A 61 -17.28 4.56 -2.30
C THR A 61 -15.79 4.20 -2.26
N LEU A 62 -15.07 4.71 -1.29
CA LEU A 62 -13.73 4.26 -0.93
C LEU A 62 -13.84 3.37 0.31
N MET A 63 -13.59 2.09 0.16
CA MET A 63 -13.78 1.12 1.24
C MET A 63 -12.53 0.29 1.47
N ASN A 64 -12.03 0.30 2.70
CA ASN A 64 -11.12 -0.73 3.16
C ASN A 64 -11.94 -1.99 3.44
N ILE A 65 -11.68 -3.05 2.70
CA ILE A 65 -12.22 -4.37 3.02
C ILE A 65 -11.49 -4.82 4.28
N SER A 66 -12.19 -4.72 5.39
CA SER A 66 -11.73 -5.26 6.66
C SER A 66 -12.30 -6.66 6.84
N SER A 67 -11.60 -7.45 7.63
CA SER A 67 -12.10 -8.74 8.13
C SER A 67 -13.33 -8.60 8.99
N ASP A 68 -13.54 -7.42 9.52
CA ASP A 68 -14.61 -7.14 10.42
C ASP A 68 -15.90 -7.03 9.62
N VAL A 69 -16.66 -8.11 9.60
CA VAL A 69 -17.98 -8.21 8.94
C VAL A 69 -18.92 -7.16 9.52
N ASP A 70 -18.72 -6.73 10.77
CA ASP A 70 -19.53 -5.70 11.42
C ASP A 70 -19.36 -4.33 10.78
N ILE A 71 -18.20 -4.03 10.19
CA ILE A 71 -17.98 -2.80 9.41
C ILE A 71 -18.71 -2.88 8.05
N LEU A 72 -18.90 -4.08 7.52
CA LEU A 72 -19.59 -4.30 6.25
C LEU A 72 -21.10 -4.41 6.41
N ASN A 73 -21.61 -4.75 7.61
CA ASN A 73 -23.02 -4.89 7.91
C ASN A 73 -23.85 -3.64 7.57
N PRO A 74 -23.43 -2.39 7.89
CA PRO A 74 -24.17 -1.21 7.47
C PRO A 74 -24.32 -1.11 5.95
N LEU A 75 -23.32 -1.57 5.19
CA LEU A 75 -23.37 -1.55 3.72
C LEU A 75 -24.33 -2.61 3.16
N LEU A 76 -24.61 -3.69 3.88
CA LEU A 76 -25.59 -4.70 3.47
C LEU A 76 -27.02 -4.18 3.50
N HIS A 77 -27.33 -3.24 4.40
CA HIS A 77 -28.67 -2.68 4.63
C HIS A 77 -28.92 -1.35 3.90
N VAL A 78 -27.88 -0.74 3.32
CA VAL A 78 -28.06 0.44 2.48
C VAL A 78 -28.64 -0.01 1.15
N SER A 79 -29.74 0.63 0.70
CA SER A 79 -30.23 0.41 -0.67
C SER A 79 -29.13 0.82 -1.64
N PHE A 80 -28.51 -0.17 -2.28
CA PHE A 80 -27.47 0.08 -3.27
C PHE A 80 -28.12 0.68 -4.53
N ASP A 81 -27.99 1.99 -4.69
CA ASP A 81 -28.34 2.63 -5.94
C ASP A 81 -27.42 2.07 -7.04
N LYS A 82 -28.00 1.84 -8.21
CA LYS A 82 -27.32 1.31 -9.42
C LYS A 82 -26.15 2.18 -9.92
N ARG A 83 -25.89 3.34 -9.29
CA ARG A 83 -24.85 4.32 -9.66
C ARG A 83 -23.60 4.30 -8.76
N ARG A 84 -23.43 3.30 -7.93
CA ARG A 84 -22.29 3.25 -7.02
C ARG A 84 -21.07 2.62 -7.68
N VAL A 85 -19.98 3.36 -7.64
CA VAL A 85 -18.64 2.92 -8.01
C VAL A 85 -17.85 2.69 -6.73
N LEU A 86 -17.20 1.55 -6.60
CA LEU A 86 -16.38 1.20 -5.45
C LEU A 86 -14.90 1.21 -5.83
N TYR A 87 -14.08 1.87 -5.03
CA TYR A 87 -12.62 1.67 -5.01
C TYR A 87 -12.23 0.89 -3.76
N THR A 88 -11.56 -0.23 -3.94
CA THR A 88 -11.12 -1.11 -2.84
C THR A 88 -9.89 -1.91 -3.19
N MET A 89 -9.26 -2.56 -2.20
CA MET A 89 -8.14 -3.49 -2.39
C MET A 89 -8.16 -4.58 -1.32
N TRP A 90 -7.43 -5.64 -1.59
CA TRP A 90 -7.28 -6.76 -0.69
C TRP A 90 -5.86 -7.33 -0.73
N GLU A 91 -5.40 -7.87 0.39
CA GLU A 91 -4.02 -8.31 0.54
C GLU A 91 -3.80 -9.79 0.20
N THR A 92 -4.68 -10.70 0.67
CA THR A 92 -4.51 -12.15 0.47
C THR A 92 -5.15 -12.65 -0.82
N SER A 93 -4.94 -13.93 -1.17
CA SER A 93 -5.46 -14.52 -2.40
C SER A 93 -6.98 -14.74 -2.40
N ARG A 94 -7.66 -14.57 -1.26
CA ARG A 94 -9.11 -14.75 -1.14
C ARG A 94 -9.72 -13.82 -0.11
N VAL A 95 -10.88 -13.27 -0.41
CA VAL A 95 -11.78 -12.59 0.54
C VAL A 95 -12.85 -13.57 1.04
N ASN A 96 -13.56 -13.18 2.11
CA ASN A 96 -14.77 -13.88 2.54
C ASN A 96 -15.84 -13.83 1.43
N ASP A 97 -16.60 -14.90 1.24
CA ASP A 97 -17.63 -14.99 0.20
C ASP A 97 -18.71 -13.91 0.33
N LEU A 98 -19.06 -13.52 1.57
CA LEU A 98 -19.95 -12.38 1.84
C LEU A 98 -19.42 -11.07 1.25
N ILE A 99 -18.11 -10.86 1.22
CA ILE A 99 -17.50 -9.68 0.59
C ILE A 99 -17.78 -9.69 -0.92
N ILE A 100 -17.64 -10.82 -1.58
CA ILE A 100 -17.95 -10.95 -3.02
C ILE A 100 -19.45 -10.67 -3.28
N GLU A 101 -20.35 -11.12 -2.39
CA GLU A 101 -21.77 -10.79 -2.49
C GLU A 101 -22.02 -9.29 -2.37
N ILE A 102 -21.32 -8.60 -1.46
CA ILE A 102 -21.39 -7.15 -1.31
C ILE A 102 -20.82 -6.45 -2.55
N LEU A 103 -19.64 -6.86 -3.02
CA LEU A 103 -19.03 -6.29 -4.22
C LEU A 103 -19.95 -6.42 -5.45
N ASN A 104 -20.67 -7.52 -5.58
CA ASN A 104 -21.63 -7.74 -6.66
C ASN A 104 -22.86 -6.82 -6.62
N LYS A 105 -23.08 -6.08 -5.53
CA LYS A 105 -24.14 -5.05 -5.45
C LYS A 105 -23.71 -3.71 -6.03
N PHE A 106 -22.42 -3.48 -6.20
CA PHE A 106 -21.92 -2.26 -6.84
C PHE A 106 -22.09 -2.34 -8.36
N LYS A 107 -22.24 -1.18 -8.99
CA LYS A 107 -22.31 -1.09 -10.45
C LYS A 107 -20.94 -1.29 -11.09
N TYR A 108 -19.90 -0.89 -10.39
CA TYR A 108 -18.51 -0.94 -10.86
C TYR A 108 -17.56 -1.07 -9.68
N VAL A 109 -16.56 -1.91 -9.82
CA VAL A 109 -15.48 -2.07 -8.83
C VAL A 109 -14.16 -1.63 -9.45
N ILE A 110 -13.39 -0.88 -8.69
CA ILE A 110 -12.04 -0.46 -9.05
C ILE A 110 -11.08 -1.03 -8.02
N VAL A 111 -9.97 -1.57 -8.50
CA VAL A 111 -8.90 -2.13 -7.66
C VAL A 111 -7.53 -1.60 -8.12
N PRO A 112 -6.50 -1.57 -7.25
CA PRO A 112 -5.23 -0.97 -7.62
C PRO A 112 -4.35 -1.84 -8.52
N ASN A 113 -4.61 -3.15 -8.63
CA ASN A 113 -3.70 -4.07 -9.31
C ASN A 113 -4.43 -5.29 -9.91
N HIS A 114 -3.74 -5.94 -10.84
CA HIS A 114 -4.26 -7.13 -11.53
C HIS A 114 -4.43 -8.32 -10.59
N TYR A 115 -3.59 -8.45 -9.55
CA TYR A 115 -3.73 -9.49 -8.54
C TYR A 115 -5.11 -9.46 -7.86
N ASN A 116 -5.59 -8.28 -7.45
CA ASN A 116 -6.93 -8.13 -6.86
C ASN A 116 -8.02 -8.41 -7.89
N LYS A 117 -7.89 -7.87 -9.12
CA LYS A 117 -8.85 -8.10 -10.20
C LYS A 117 -9.06 -9.59 -10.47
N GLU A 118 -7.97 -10.32 -10.66
CA GLU A 118 -8.03 -11.75 -10.95
C GLU A 118 -8.62 -12.55 -9.78
N ASN A 119 -8.22 -12.25 -8.54
CA ASN A 119 -8.72 -12.94 -7.37
C ASN A 119 -10.21 -12.70 -7.15
N PHE A 120 -10.72 -11.51 -7.35
CA PHE A 120 -12.16 -11.22 -7.21
C PHE A 120 -12.98 -11.92 -8.31
N ILE A 121 -12.50 -11.91 -9.55
CA ILE A 121 -13.15 -12.62 -10.67
C ILE A 121 -13.17 -14.14 -10.40
N LYS A 122 -12.04 -14.73 -9.98
CA LYS A 122 -11.96 -16.17 -9.63
C LYS A 122 -12.93 -16.57 -8.52
N GLN A 123 -13.27 -15.62 -7.62
CA GLN A 123 -14.20 -15.84 -6.51
C GLN A 123 -15.66 -15.52 -6.86
N GLY A 124 -15.97 -15.16 -8.09
CA GLY A 124 -17.35 -14.97 -8.54
C GLY A 124 -17.81 -13.53 -8.56
N LEU A 125 -16.92 -12.56 -8.64
CA LEU A 125 -17.29 -11.17 -8.95
C LEU A 125 -17.89 -11.11 -10.35
N LYS A 126 -19.11 -10.57 -10.47
CA LYS A 126 -19.89 -10.48 -11.71
C LYS A 126 -20.00 -9.06 -12.25
N CYS A 127 -19.90 -8.03 -11.36
CA CYS A 127 -19.93 -6.65 -11.80
C CYS A 127 -18.63 -6.29 -12.56
N PRO A 128 -18.66 -5.28 -13.45
CA PRO A 128 -17.47 -4.79 -14.13
C PRO A 128 -16.38 -4.38 -13.13
N ILE A 129 -15.13 -4.71 -13.44
CA ILE A 129 -13.96 -4.41 -12.61
C ILE A 129 -12.81 -3.86 -13.44
N GLU A 130 -12.22 -2.76 -12.98
CA GLU A 130 -11.09 -2.08 -13.62
C GLU A 130 -9.90 -1.99 -12.68
N VAL A 131 -8.70 -1.96 -13.26
CA VAL A 131 -7.46 -1.71 -12.52
C VAL A 131 -7.09 -0.23 -12.68
N ILE A 132 -7.13 0.51 -11.58
CA ILE A 132 -6.60 1.86 -11.49
C ILE A 132 -5.54 1.87 -10.39
N PRO A 133 -4.26 1.80 -10.76
CA PRO A 133 -3.15 1.79 -9.82
C PRO A 133 -3.17 2.98 -8.87
N LEU A 134 -2.72 2.78 -7.64
CA LEU A 134 -2.47 3.89 -6.72
C LEU A 134 -1.29 4.74 -7.20
N PHE A 135 -0.99 5.77 -6.49
CA PHE A 135 -0.02 6.79 -6.89
C PHE A 135 1.00 7.07 -5.80
N CYS A 136 2.10 7.67 -6.20
CA CYS A 136 3.08 8.31 -5.34
C CYS A 136 3.05 9.82 -5.58
N ASP A 137 3.24 10.60 -4.52
CA ASP A 137 3.42 12.05 -4.65
C ASP A 137 4.83 12.35 -5.22
N THR A 138 4.90 12.39 -6.56
CA THR A 138 6.16 12.60 -7.27
C THR A 138 6.73 14.01 -7.16
N ASN A 139 6.03 14.95 -6.51
CA ASN A 139 6.59 16.25 -6.16
C ASN A 139 7.44 16.16 -4.88
N ILE A 140 7.15 15.22 -4.01
CA ILE A 140 7.87 14.99 -2.76
C ILE A 140 8.88 13.86 -2.92
N TYR A 141 8.43 12.68 -3.35
CA TYR A 141 9.28 11.49 -3.51
C TYR A 141 9.89 11.49 -4.91
N THR A 142 11.06 12.10 -5.02
CA THR A 142 11.79 12.27 -6.29
C THR A 142 13.11 11.52 -6.26
N TYR A 143 13.57 11.11 -7.43
CA TYR A 143 14.87 10.46 -7.57
C TYR A 143 15.98 11.30 -6.96
N ARG A 144 16.78 10.66 -6.10
CA ARG A 144 18.07 11.18 -5.64
C ARG A 144 19.15 10.14 -5.89
N SER A 145 20.22 10.56 -6.54
CA SER A 145 21.33 9.65 -6.83
C SER A 145 21.88 9.02 -5.54
N HIS A 146 22.27 7.77 -5.64
CA HIS A 146 23.00 7.10 -4.57
C HIS A 146 24.39 7.73 -4.42
N GLU A 147 24.71 8.17 -3.22
CA GLU A 147 26.07 8.48 -2.82
C GLU A 147 26.62 7.27 -2.06
N PHE A 148 27.73 6.73 -2.55
CA PHE A 148 28.38 5.65 -1.83
C PHE A 148 29.01 6.18 -0.54
N ARG A 149 28.48 5.69 0.58
CA ARG A 149 28.99 5.94 1.92
C ARG A 149 29.78 4.74 2.41
N ASP A 150 30.59 4.94 3.44
CA ASP A 150 31.31 3.84 4.07
C ASP A 150 30.37 2.75 4.59
N ARG A 151 29.17 3.16 5.03
CA ARG A 151 28.12 2.26 5.51
C ARG A 151 27.11 1.94 4.42
N PHE A 152 26.65 0.70 4.41
CA PHE A 152 25.50 0.27 3.62
C PHE A 152 24.27 0.21 4.50
N VAL A 153 23.17 0.82 4.07
CA VAL A 153 21.98 0.99 4.89
C VAL A 153 20.79 0.28 4.26
N PHE A 154 20.29 -0.73 4.93
CA PHE A 154 18.99 -1.33 4.66
C PHE A 154 17.89 -0.59 5.42
N GLY A 155 16.72 -0.41 4.81
CA GLY A 155 15.57 0.16 5.45
C GLY A 155 14.39 -0.78 5.48
N ILE A 156 13.61 -0.72 6.54
CA ILE A 156 12.32 -1.41 6.67
C ILE A 156 11.33 -0.53 7.39
N SER A 157 10.08 -0.54 6.96
CA SER A 157 8.99 0.02 7.75
C SER A 157 8.17 -1.08 8.37
N ASN A 158 7.78 -0.88 9.63
CA ASN A 158 6.95 -1.85 10.31
C ASN A 158 5.94 -1.18 11.24
N GLU A 159 4.68 -1.49 11.02
CA GLU A 159 3.57 -1.18 11.95
C GLU A 159 2.62 -2.37 12.10
N ASP A 160 2.83 -3.42 11.32
CA ASP A 160 1.92 -4.53 11.19
C ASP A 160 2.69 -5.86 11.30
N PRO A 161 2.21 -6.85 12.07
CA PRO A 161 2.85 -8.16 12.18
C PRO A 161 3.13 -8.84 10.84
N ARG A 162 2.29 -8.59 9.80
CA ARG A 162 2.51 -9.13 8.45
C ARG A 162 3.76 -8.60 7.74
N LYS A 163 4.38 -7.54 8.26
CA LYS A 163 5.65 -6.98 7.76
C LYS A 163 6.87 -7.75 8.25
N ASN A 164 6.70 -8.71 9.18
CA ASN A 164 7.73 -9.64 9.65
C ASN A 164 9.01 -8.98 10.18
N LEU A 165 8.91 -7.88 10.94
CA LEU A 165 10.08 -7.16 11.44
C LEU A 165 11.09 -8.05 12.14
N ASP A 166 10.63 -8.87 13.08
CA ASP A 166 11.53 -9.71 13.90
C ASP A 166 12.28 -10.72 13.02
N LYS A 167 11.56 -11.35 12.08
CA LYS A 167 12.14 -12.31 11.13
C LYS A 167 13.16 -11.66 10.21
N LEU A 168 12.86 -10.47 9.67
CA LEU A 168 13.78 -9.68 8.85
C LEU A 168 15.01 -9.25 9.63
N THR A 169 14.83 -8.78 10.86
CA THR A 169 15.94 -8.37 11.71
C THR A 169 16.88 -9.54 12.02
N MET A 170 16.33 -10.74 12.26
CA MET A 170 17.13 -11.94 12.44
C MET A 170 17.90 -12.33 11.17
N CYS A 171 17.30 -12.19 9.98
CA CYS A 171 17.98 -12.41 8.72
C CYS A 171 19.14 -11.41 8.51
N PHE A 172 18.93 -10.12 8.84
CA PHE A 172 19.99 -9.11 8.79
C PHE A 172 21.15 -9.47 9.74
N LEU A 173 20.88 -9.85 10.97
CA LEU A 173 21.90 -10.23 11.95
C LEU A 173 22.68 -11.49 11.51
N LYS A 174 22.00 -12.46 10.89
CA LYS A 174 22.65 -13.67 10.33
C LYS A 174 23.53 -13.30 9.14
N ALA A 175 23.02 -12.46 8.21
CA ALA A 175 23.72 -12.04 6.98
C ALA A 175 25.04 -11.30 7.31
N PHE A 176 25.04 -10.48 8.35
CA PHE A 176 26.14 -9.56 8.67
C PHE A 176 26.77 -9.78 10.03
N LYS A 177 26.88 -11.03 10.48
CA LYS A 177 27.39 -11.39 11.82
C LYS A 177 28.72 -10.69 12.19
N ASN A 178 29.62 -10.54 11.23
CA ASN A 178 30.97 -9.98 11.43
C ASN A 178 31.23 -8.69 10.62
N VAL A 179 30.20 -8.06 10.09
CA VAL A 179 30.29 -6.84 9.27
C VAL A 179 29.86 -5.64 10.11
N LYS A 180 30.72 -4.63 10.23
CA LYS A 180 30.48 -3.45 11.06
C LYS A 180 29.91 -2.25 10.28
N ASN A 181 30.20 -2.17 8.99
CA ASN A 181 29.83 -1.04 8.14
C ASN A 181 28.50 -1.27 7.38
N VAL A 182 27.54 -1.87 8.05
CA VAL A 182 26.17 -2.11 7.57
C VAL A 182 25.18 -1.75 8.68
N GLU A 183 24.04 -1.16 8.33
CA GLU A 183 22.98 -0.78 9.27
C GLU A 183 21.62 -1.24 8.77
N LEU A 184 20.69 -1.47 9.70
CA LEU A 184 19.27 -1.68 9.46
C LEU A 184 18.49 -0.53 10.10
N HIS A 185 17.89 0.31 9.30
CA HIS A 185 17.03 1.41 9.74
C HIS A 185 15.58 0.96 9.76
N VAL A 186 14.96 0.98 10.94
CA VAL A 186 13.57 0.57 11.17
C VAL A 186 12.71 1.79 11.39
N LYS A 187 11.77 2.05 10.47
CA LYS A 187 10.78 3.14 10.57
C LYS A 187 9.47 2.58 11.13
N THR A 188 9.02 3.16 12.26
CA THR A 188 7.73 2.83 12.88
C THR A 188 6.99 4.11 13.28
N CYS A 189 5.68 4.07 13.51
CA CYS A 189 4.90 5.17 14.11
C CYS A 189 4.46 4.85 15.54
N SER A 190 4.56 3.60 15.97
CA SER A 190 4.35 3.18 17.36
C SER A 190 5.70 3.08 18.06
N GLY A 191 5.78 3.53 19.31
CA GLY A 191 6.99 3.45 20.15
C GLY A 191 7.37 2.00 20.46
N LEU A 192 7.79 1.25 19.45
CA LEU A 192 8.36 -0.08 19.65
C LEU A 192 9.63 0.08 20.47
N SER A 193 9.65 -0.52 21.67
CA SER A 193 10.88 -0.69 22.43
C SER A 193 11.90 -1.44 21.58
N ASN A 194 13.16 -1.03 21.68
CA ASN A 194 14.28 -1.72 21.04
C ASN A 194 14.26 -3.21 21.40
N ARG A 195 13.75 -4.05 20.48
CA ARG A 195 13.63 -5.50 20.70
C ARG A 195 14.97 -6.21 20.50
N PHE A 196 15.87 -5.60 19.73
CA PHE A 196 17.18 -6.15 19.41
C PHE A 196 18.27 -5.17 19.86
N PHE A 197 19.18 -5.65 20.72
CA PHE A 197 20.30 -4.87 21.25
C PHE A 197 21.54 -5.05 20.35
N ASP A 198 21.49 -4.46 19.16
CA ASP A 198 22.62 -4.39 18.24
C ASP A 198 22.76 -2.94 17.75
N SER A 199 23.95 -2.37 17.89
CA SER A 199 24.21 -0.96 17.56
C SER A 199 24.04 -0.61 16.07
N ARG A 200 23.92 -1.62 15.21
CA ARG A 200 23.66 -1.46 13.77
C ARG A 200 22.17 -1.36 13.44
N ILE A 201 21.29 -1.57 14.42
CA ILE A 201 19.84 -1.44 14.24
C ILE A 201 19.41 -0.09 14.76
N VAL A 202 18.97 0.78 13.85
CA VAL A 202 18.56 2.15 14.14
C VAL A 202 17.04 2.26 14.08
N TYR A 203 16.40 2.52 15.20
CA TYR A 203 14.94 2.70 15.29
C TYR A 203 14.56 4.18 15.13
N ASN A 204 13.64 4.44 14.22
CA ASN A 204 13.00 5.74 14.04
C ASN A 204 11.49 5.58 14.28
N SER A 205 11.03 5.90 15.50
CA SER A 205 9.65 5.68 15.95
C SER A 205 8.78 6.94 15.92
N ASN A 206 9.29 8.08 15.44
CA ASN A 206 8.52 9.31 15.39
C ASN A 206 7.62 9.37 14.16
N LYS A 207 6.39 9.88 14.31
CA LYS A 207 5.60 10.33 13.18
C LYS A 207 6.33 11.51 12.54
N VAL A 208 6.53 11.47 11.23
CA VAL A 208 7.31 12.47 10.49
C VAL A 208 6.48 13.03 9.33
N SER A 209 6.85 14.21 8.83
CA SER A 209 6.29 14.77 7.61
C SER A 209 6.69 13.93 6.38
N LYS A 210 6.01 14.12 5.26
CA LYS A 210 6.33 13.45 3.99
C LYS A 210 7.77 13.76 3.54
N GLU A 211 8.24 14.98 3.76
CA GLU A 211 9.61 15.43 3.43
C GLU A 211 10.66 14.68 4.27
N HIS A 212 10.44 14.57 5.57
CA HIS A 212 11.33 13.82 6.45
C HIS A 212 11.30 12.30 6.11
N LEU A 213 10.15 11.77 5.71
CA LEU A 213 10.05 10.38 5.27
C LEU A 213 10.81 10.18 3.95
N ARG A 214 10.69 11.11 2.99
CA ARG A 214 11.53 11.12 1.79
C ARG A 214 13.01 11.13 2.13
N ASP A 215 13.44 11.99 3.07
CA ASP A 215 14.85 12.08 3.45
C ASP A 215 15.33 10.79 4.13
N TRP A 216 14.44 10.13 4.90
CA TRP A 216 14.72 8.79 5.42
C TRP A 216 14.94 7.78 4.30
N TYR A 217 14.04 7.70 3.27
CA TYR A 217 14.27 6.84 2.12
C TYR A 217 15.57 7.17 1.41
N CYS A 218 15.86 8.45 1.18
CA CYS A 218 17.09 8.87 0.49
C CYS A 218 18.36 8.50 1.26
N ASN A 219 18.26 8.23 2.56
CA ASN A 219 19.36 7.73 3.38
C ASN A 219 19.53 6.21 3.37
N LEU A 220 18.67 5.47 2.71
CA LEU A 220 18.82 4.03 2.50
C LEU A 220 19.67 3.75 1.25
N ASP A 221 20.23 2.56 1.19
CA ASP A 221 20.76 1.98 -0.05
C ASP A 221 19.70 1.05 -0.67
N VAL A 222 19.02 0.25 0.14
CA VAL A 222 17.98 -0.70 -0.27
C VAL A 222 16.85 -0.69 0.75
N TYR A 223 15.62 -0.73 0.27
CA TYR A 223 14.47 -0.98 1.13
C TYR A 223 14.11 -2.48 1.10
N VAL A 224 13.92 -3.09 2.27
CA VAL A 224 13.58 -4.51 2.39
C VAL A 224 12.12 -4.66 2.76
N SER A 225 11.35 -5.29 1.90
CA SER A 225 9.95 -5.62 2.16
C SER A 225 9.83 -7.05 2.66
N GLY A 226 9.54 -7.21 3.94
CA GLY A 226 9.20 -8.51 4.55
C GLY A 226 7.71 -8.80 4.56
N ALA A 227 6.92 -7.96 3.90
CA ALA A 227 5.47 -8.11 3.89
C ALA A 227 5.05 -9.45 3.27
N THR A 228 4.20 -10.19 4.00
CA THR A 228 3.59 -11.41 3.48
C THR A 228 2.61 -11.13 2.35
N CYS A 229 2.02 -9.94 2.36
CA CYS A 229 1.09 -9.46 1.34
C CYS A 229 0.91 -7.93 1.46
N GLU A 230 0.64 -7.30 0.33
CA GLU A 230 0.30 -5.88 0.22
C GLU A 230 -0.86 -5.72 -0.74
N GLY A 231 -1.79 -4.83 -0.39
CA GLY A 231 -2.82 -4.40 -1.34
C GLY A 231 -2.24 -3.51 -2.44
N TRP A 232 -1.22 -2.69 -2.10
CA TRP A 232 -0.42 -1.90 -3.05
C TRP A 232 1.04 -1.80 -2.62
N GLY A 233 1.32 -1.32 -1.40
CA GLY A 233 2.67 -1.09 -0.91
C GLY A 233 3.15 0.35 -1.15
N MET A 234 2.46 1.35 -0.59
CA MET A 234 2.81 2.76 -0.79
C MET A 234 4.24 3.08 -0.35
N MET A 235 4.68 2.59 0.81
CA MET A 235 6.04 2.84 1.30
C MET A 235 7.11 2.22 0.40
N GLN A 236 6.83 1.06 -0.19
CA GLN A 236 7.69 0.43 -1.18
C GLN A 236 7.79 1.31 -2.44
N GLN A 237 6.67 1.79 -2.95
CA GLN A 237 6.63 2.68 -4.11
C GLN A 237 7.36 4.00 -3.84
N GLU A 238 7.14 4.64 -2.68
CA GLU A 238 7.82 5.87 -2.27
C GLU A 238 9.34 5.70 -2.22
N SER A 239 9.81 4.58 -1.67
CA SER A 239 11.23 4.23 -1.66
C SER A 239 11.79 4.11 -3.07
N MET A 240 11.08 3.42 -3.98
CA MET A 240 11.47 3.30 -5.38
C MET A 240 11.50 4.66 -6.08
N CYS A 241 10.50 5.52 -5.89
CA CYS A 241 10.50 6.89 -6.42
C CYS A 241 11.74 7.68 -6.00
N CYS A 242 12.21 7.48 -4.76
CA CYS A 242 13.45 8.07 -4.25
C CYS A 242 14.74 7.42 -4.81
N GLY A 243 14.62 6.42 -5.69
CA GLY A 243 15.76 5.73 -6.29
C GLY A 243 16.33 4.62 -5.41
N ARG A 244 15.57 4.07 -4.47
CA ARG A 244 15.99 2.97 -3.60
C ARG A 244 15.28 1.69 -4.03
N PRO A 245 16.01 0.72 -4.63
CA PRO A 245 15.41 -0.51 -5.09
C PRO A 245 14.95 -1.35 -3.90
N LEU A 246 14.06 -2.30 -4.17
CA LEU A 246 13.54 -3.19 -3.13
C LEU A 246 14.26 -4.55 -3.14
N ILE A 247 14.40 -5.14 -1.95
CA ILE A 247 14.41 -6.59 -1.80
C ILE A 247 12.99 -6.99 -1.42
N PHE A 248 12.32 -7.84 -2.21
CA PHE A 248 10.87 -8.08 -2.08
C PHE A 248 10.44 -9.48 -2.54
N THR A 249 9.27 -9.94 -2.06
CA THR A 249 8.58 -11.08 -2.65
C THR A 249 7.64 -10.59 -3.77
N ASN A 250 7.69 -11.23 -4.94
CA ASN A 250 6.86 -10.88 -6.08
C ASN A 250 5.43 -11.43 -5.90
N TYR A 251 4.67 -10.80 -4.98
CA TYR A 251 3.35 -11.24 -4.55
C TYR A 251 2.43 -10.06 -4.22
N GLY A 252 1.12 -10.23 -4.47
CA GLY A 252 0.12 -9.21 -4.15
C GLY A 252 0.30 -7.94 -4.98
N GLY A 253 0.06 -6.78 -4.35
CA GLY A 253 0.12 -5.47 -5.01
C GLY A 253 1.49 -5.09 -5.56
N LEU A 254 2.57 -5.68 -5.05
CA LEU A 254 3.93 -5.38 -5.54
C LEU A 254 4.15 -5.88 -6.98
N THR A 255 3.43 -6.90 -7.42
CA THR A 255 3.53 -7.44 -8.80
C THR A 255 3.16 -6.42 -9.88
N GLU A 256 2.48 -5.32 -9.50
CA GLU A 256 2.06 -4.29 -10.45
C GLU A 256 3.23 -3.40 -10.91
N TYR A 257 4.25 -3.20 -10.07
CA TYR A 257 5.32 -2.26 -10.36
C TYR A 257 6.73 -2.76 -10.01
N CYS A 258 6.85 -3.90 -9.32
CA CYS A 258 8.15 -4.49 -8.95
C CYS A 258 8.49 -5.69 -9.84
N ASN A 259 9.74 -5.78 -10.22
CA ASN A 259 10.30 -6.91 -10.97
C ASN A 259 11.83 -6.98 -10.81
N ASN A 260 12.47 -8.00 -11.40
CA ASN A 260 13.91 -8.18 -11.29
C ASN A 260 14.77 -7.13 -12.03
N THR A 261 14.18 -6.25 -12.84
CA THR A 261 14.95 -5.16 -13.47
C THR A 261 15.07 -3.94 -12.54
N ASN A 262 14.10 -3.73 -11.65
CA ASN A 262 13.99 -2.58 -10.75
C ASN A 262 14.13 -2.94 -9.25
N GLY A 263 14.39 -4.22 -8.93
CA GLY A 263 14.56 -4.70 -7.56
C GLY A 263 15.23 -6.06 -7.50
N PHE A 264 15.21 -6.66 -6.33
CA PHE A 264 15.81 -7.96 -6.03
C PHE A 264 14.74 -8.90 -5.48
N GLU A 265 14.25 -9.79 -6.32
CA GLU A 265 13.19 -10.71 -5.98
C GLU A 265 13.69 -11.82 -5.05
N VAL A 266 12.97 -12.07 -3.97
CA VAL A 266 13.21 -13.14 -3.00
C VAL A 266 12.23 -14.27 -3.27
N LYS A 267 12.73 -15.50 -3.24
CA LYS A 267 11.92 -16.71 -3.31
C LYS A 267 10.92 -16.75 -2.15
N PHE A 268 9.75 -17.29 -2.40
CA PHE A 268 8.71 -17.45 -1.40
C PHE A 268 7.89 -18.71 -1.66
N LYS A 269 7.14 -19.13 -0.66
CA LYS A 269 6.08 -20.12 -0.78
C LYS A 269 4.74 -19.48 -0.39
N GLU A 270 3.66 -19.92 -1.02
CA GLU A 270 2.32 -19.58 -0.57
C GLU A 270 1.92 -20.43 0.63
N VAL A 271 1.50 -19.77 1.69
CA VAL A 271 0.96 -20.41 2.90
C VAL A 271 -0.40 -19.81 3.24
N TYR A 272 -1.23 -20.56 3.96
CA TYR A 272 -2.49 -20.02 4.44
C TYR A 272 -2.25 -18.88 5.43
N SER A 273 -3.00 -17.79 5.27
CA SER A 273 -2.95 -16.65 6.19
C SER A 273 -3.37 -17.06 7.60
N THR A 274 -2.79 -16.43 8.61
CA THR A 274 -3.10 -16.74 10.02
C THR A 274 -4.41 -16.10 10.45
N LYS A 275 -5.07 -16.68 11.47
CA LYS A 275 -6.31 -16.19 12.07
C LYS A 275 -6.24 -14.76 12.62
N GLN A 276 -5.04 -14.21 12.86
CA GLN A 276 -4.84 -12.83 13.33
C GLN A 276 -5.37 -11.76 12.38
N TRP A 277 -5.65 -12.15 11.12
CA TRP A 277 -6.24 -11.31 10.09
C TRP A 277 -7.74 -11.60 9.91
N GLY A 278 -8.49 -11.76 11.00
CA GLY A 278 -9.93 -11.81 10.98
C GLY A 278 -10.54 -12.98 10.24
N GLY A 279 -9.96 -14.18 10.38
CA GLY A 279 -10.57 -15.39 9.87
C GLY A 279 -10.48 -15.61 8.37
N TYR A 280 -9.49 -14.99 7.69
CA TYR A 280 -9.34 -15.13 6.25
C TYR A 280 -9.06 -16.52 5.78
N ALA A 281 -9.91 -16.96 4.89
CA ALA A 281 -9.59 -17.96 3.93
C ALA A 281 -8.73 -17.29 2.86
N GLY A 282 -7.52 -17.74 2.63
CA GLY A 282 -6.64 -17.18 1.60
C GLY A 282 -5.21 -17.47 1.91
N LYS A 283 -4.37 -17.33 0.91
CA LYS A 283 -2.94 -17.51 1.03
C LYS A 283 -2.25 -16.15 0.97
N TRP A 284 -1.07 -16.11 1.54
CA TRP A 284 -0.11 -15.03 1.42
C TRP A 284 1.29 -15.59 1.16
N SER A 285 2.27 -14.74 0.88
CA SER A 285 3.64 -15.17 0.68
C SER A 285 4.38 -15.32 2.02
N GLU A 286 5.17 -16.36 2.15
CA GLU A 286 6.19 -16.48 3.18
C GLU A 286 7.55 -16.54 2.48
N PHE A 287 8.40 -15.52 2.70
CA PHE A 287 9.70 -15.44 2.06
C PHE A 287 10.67 -16.52 2.56
N ASP A 288 11.57 -16.94 1.68
CA ASP A 288 12.67 -17.84 1.99
C ASP A 288 13.77 -17.03 2.71
N GLU A 289 14.09 -17.42 3.96
CA GLU A 289 15.05 -16.70 4.78
C GLU A 289 16.47 -16.76 4.22
N ASP A 290 16.87 -17.92 3.70
CA ASP A 290 18.22 -18.09 3.15
C ASP A 290 18.40 -17.28 1.88
N ASP A 291 17.37 -17.24 1.00
CA ASP A 291 17.42 -16.41 -0.19
C ASP A 291 17.39 -14.91 0.15
N LEU A 292 16.61 -14.50 1.17
CA LEU A 292 16.62 -13.11 1.67
C LEU A 292 18.02 -12.72 2.20
N ILE A 293 18.65 -13.57 3.01
CA ILE A 293 20.01 -13.38 3.51
C ILE A 293 20.98 -13.23 2.32
N ASN A 294 20.89 -14.13 1.36
CA ASN A 294 21.75 -14.08 0.16
C ASN A 294 21.54 -12.79 -0.64
N LYS A 295 20.29 -12.31 -0.80
CA LYS A 295 19.99 -11.03 -1.47
C LYS A 295 20.53 -9.83 -0.71
N MET A 296 20.45 -9.81 0.63
CA MET A 296 21.07 -8.76 1.45
C MET A 296 22.60 -8.73 1.26
N VAL A 297 23.28 -9.88 1.35
CA VAL A 297 24.71 -10.00 1.15
C VAL A 297 25.08 -9.60 -0.29
N TYR A 298 24.29 -10.02 -1.26
CA TYR A 298 24.49 -9.66 -2.67
C TYR A 298 24.45 -8.15 -2.89
N CYS A 299 23.40 -7.47 -2.39
CA CYS A 299 23.28 -6.01 -2.52
C CYS A 299 24.46 -5.27 -1.86
N TYR A 300 24.87 -5.71 -0.67
CA TYR A 300 26.02 -5.13 0.03
C TYR A 300 27.30 -5.20 -0.81
N ASN A 301 27.52 -6.30 -1.52
CA ASN A 301 28.72 -6.53 -2.35
C ASN A 301 28.61 -5.92 -3.76
N ASN A 302 27.40 -5.63 -4.26
CA ASN A 302 27.15 -5.19 -5.64
C ASN A 302 26.50 -3.80 -5.70
N ARG A 303 27.11 -2.82 -5.04
CA ARG A 303 26.56 -1.46 -4.87
C ARG A 303 26.24 -0.75 -6.20
N ASN A 304 27.02 -1.00 -7.26
CA ASN A 304 26.76 -0.42 -8.57
C ASN A 304 25.43 -0.91 -9.15
N GLU A 305 25.15 -2.22 -9.07
CA GLU A 305 23.88 -2.77 -9.52
C GLU A 305 22.71 -2.26 -8.68
N VAL A 306 22.89 -2.08 -7.36
CA VAL A 306 21.88 -1.45 -6.48
C VAL A 306 21.55 -0.05 -6.98
N LYS A 307 22.54 0.75 -7.35
CA LYS A 307 22.36 2.09 -7.90
C LYS A 307 21.63 2.08 -9.24
N GLU A 308 22.02 1.18 -10.15
CA GLU A 308 21.40 1.03 -11.47
C GLU A 308 19.92 0.63 -11.35
N LYS A 309 19.65 -0.40 -10.55
CA LYS A 309 18.26 -0.82 -10.27
C LYS A 309 17.46 0.27 -9.55
N GLY A 310 18.07 1.04 -8.66
CA GLY A 310 17.42 2.18 -8.02
C GLY A 310 17.00 3.27 -9.00
N PHE A 311 17.81 3.54 -10.02
CA PHE A 311 17.46 4.47 -11.10
C PHE A 311 16.28 3.96 -11.93
N ILE A 312 16.29 2.66 -12.29
CA ILE A 312 15.17 2.03 -13.02
C ILE A 312 13.91 2.05 -12.15
N ALA A 313 14.03 1.66 -10.86
CA ALA A 313 12.95 1.67 -9.89
C ALA A 313 12.26 3.04 -9.82
N SER A 314 13.05 4.13 -9.77
CA SER A 314 12.50 5.47 -9.72
C SER A 314 11.72 5.82 -10.99
N LYS A 315 12.19 5.44 -12.15
CA LYS A 315 11.47 5.66 -13.41
C LYS A 315 10.14 4.91 -13.43
N ASP A 316 10.17 3.62 -13.10
CA ASP A 316 8.99 2.76 -13.15
C ASP A 316 7.92 3.20 -12.12
N ALA A 317 8.34 3.43 -10.87
CA ALA A 317 7.41 3.84 -9.81
C ALA A 317 6.81 5.24 -10.03
N SER A 318 7.55 6.15 -10.67
CA SER A 318 7.08 7.51 -10.97
C SER A 318 6.06 7.57 -12.11
N LEU A 319 5.79 6.48 -12.82
CA LEU A 319 4.71 6.41 -13.80
C LEU A 319 3.31 6.43 -13.16
N PHE A 320 3.22 6.11 -11.88
CA PHE A 320 1.98 6.07 -11.10
C PHE A 320 1.79 7.40 -10.36
N THR A 321 1.33 8.42 -11.08
CA THR A 321 1.12 9.77 -10.56
C THR A 321 -0.29 9.97 -10.02
N GLU A 322 -0.46 10.94 -9.09
CA GLU A 322 -1.76 11.36 -8.59
C GLU A 322 -2.68 11.83 -9.73
N GLU A 323 -2.14 12.61 -10.68
CA GLU A 323 -2.89 13.09 -11.83
C GLU A 323 -3.46 11.94 -12.68
N ARG A 324 -2.64 10.93 -12.98
CA ARG A 324 -3.08 9.73 -13.72
C ARG A 324 -4.16 8.98 -12.97
N PHE A 325 -4.01 8.80 -11.66
CA PHE A 325 -5.01 8.18 -10.79
C PHE A 325 -6.34 8.93 -10.87
N ILE A 326 -6.33 10.23 -10.64
CA ILE A 326 -7.54 11.08 -10.66
C ILE A 326 -8.20 11.06 -12.05
N ASN A 327 -7.44 11.21 -13.13
CA ASN A 327 -7.99 11.18 -14.49
C ASN A 327 -8.68 9.84 -14.80
N ASN A 328 -8.11 8.72 -14.39
CA ASN A 328 -8.72 7.41 -14.57
C ASN A 328 -10.00 7.25 -13.76
N ILE A 329 -10.03 7.72 -12.51
CA ILE A 329 -11.26 7.76 -11.69
C ILE A 329 -12.33 8.62 -12.37
N VAL A 330 -11.99 9.80 -12.85
CA VAL A 330 -12.92 10.71 -13.58
C VAL A 330 -13.51 10.04 -14.81
N ASN A 331 -12.70 9.32 -15.59
CA ASN A 331 -13.17 8.60 -16.77
C ASN A 331 -14.23 7.56 -16.41
N ILE A 332 -14.00 6.76 -15.36
CA ILE A 332 -15.00 5.80 -14.89
C ILE A 332 -16.25 6.51 -14.40
N LEU A 333 -16.11 7.53 -13.56
CA LEU A 333 -17.27 8.27 -13.03
C LEU A 333 -18.12 8.88 -14.14
N ASN A 334 -17.53 9.42 -15.19
CA ASN A 334 -18.24 10.00 -16.32
C ASN A 334 -19.10 8.98 -17.11
N LEU A 335 -18.84 7.68 -16.98
CA LEU A 335 -19.70 6.63 -17.55
C LEU A 335 -21.02 6.46 -16.80
N TYR A 336 -21.10 6.98 -15.55
CA TYR A 336 -22.19 6.70 -14.62
C TYR A 336 -22.87 7.96 -14.05
N ILE A 337 -22.38 9.15 -14.43
CA ILE A 337 -22.93 10.46 -13.97
C ILE A 337 -23.91 11.02 -14.98
#